data_501a6cc28b4b66c81bdf34dff54642ea
#
_entry.id   501a6cc28b4b66c81bdf34dff54642ea
#
_cell.length_a   1.000
_cell.length_b   1.000
_cell.length_c   1.000
_cell.angle_alpha   90.00
_cell.angle_beta   90.00
_cell.angle_gamma   90.00
#
_symmetry.space_group_name_H-M   'P 1'
#
loop_
_entity.id
_entity.type
_entity.pdbx_description
1 polymer ?
#
loop_
_entity_poly.entity_id
_entity_poly.type
_entity_poly.pdbx_seq_one_letter_code
_entity_poly.pdbx_strand_id
1 'polypeptide(L)'
;MKKILLLGVIILCTITIQAQPGTISLNLDAGYTFHDEVDFDAAYTDVQAAFRYGGGIEYFADFNKSITLKYHRMDTYFPLYTQAGLQLNTDDESKGSVNYILLGGNTFFGDMDAKAQPYGGLGLGIGVIGVNEKTVSKFAWDARLGVKIKTASVVSLKLEAYLQSIISTFGSDVWVSGGGVAYAVPDYATLWQFGFTGILCFDFKR
;
A
#
# COMPACT_ATOMS: atom_id res chain seq x y z
N MET A 1 -30.69 -0.71 -16.66
CA MET A 1 -29.51 -1.17 -15.91
C MET A 1 -29.06 -0.18 -14.83
N LYS A 2 -28.89 1.13 -15.09
CA LYS A 2 -28.46 2.13 -14.06
C LYS A 2 -29.38 2.21 -12.81
N LYS A 3 -30.71 2.07 -13.00
CA LYS A 3 -31.68 2.10 -11.90
C LYS A 3 -31.64 0.86 -10.99
N ILE A 4 -31.29 -0.30 -11.54
CA ILE A 4 -31.14 -1.55 -10.77
C ILE A 4 -29.85 -1.52 -9.95
N LEU A 5 -28.79 -0.93 -10.49
CA LEU A 5 -27.52 -0.74 -9.74
C LEU A 5 -27.71 0.22 -8.56
N LEU A 6 -28.47 1.31 -8.76
CA LEU A 6 -28.79 2.27 -7.71
C LEU A 6 -29.66 1.65 -6.60
N LEU A 7 -30.62 0.81 -6.97
CA LEU A 7 -31.45 0.09 -6.01
C LEU A 7 -30.65 -0.93 -5.19
N GLY A 8 -29.70 -1.62 -5.82
CA GLY A 8 -28.77 -2.53 -5.14
C GLY A 8 -27.89 -1.82 -4.12
N VAL A 9 -27.40 -0.62 -4.44
CA VAL A 9 -26.60 0.21 -3.52
C VAL A 9 -27.44 0.71 -2.36
N ILE A 10 -28.71 1.10 -2.58
CA ILE A 10 -29.62 1.58 -1.53
C ILE A 10 -30.00 0.44 -0.57
N ILE A 11 -30.21 -0.78 -1.06
CA ILE A 11 -30.53 -1.95 -0.20
C ILE A 11 -29.33 -2.33 0.67
N LEU A 12 -28.10 -2.22 0.17
CA LEU A 12 -26.87 -2.43 0.95
C LEU A 12 -26.70 -1.40 2.08
N CYS A 13 -27.28 -0.22 1.98
CA CYS A 13 -27.15 0.85 2.97
C CYS A 13 -28.07 0.71 4.20
N THR A 14 -28.99 -0.26 4.24
CA THR A 14 -30.02 -0.34 5.31
C THR A 14 -29.71 -1.35 6.42
N ILE A 15 -28.63 -2.12 6.32
CA ILE A 15 -28.27 -3.13 7.34
C ILE A 15 -27.30 -2.50 8.34
N THR A 16 -27.75 -2.31 9.59
CA THR A 16 -26.86 -1.89 10.69
C THR A 16 -26.00 -3.08 11.14
N ILE A 17 -24.70 -3.01 10.88
CA ILE A 17 -23.76 -4.04 11.29
C ILE A 17 -22.69 -3.38 12.18
N GLN A 18 -22.59 -3.85 13.42
CA GLN A 18 -21.44 -3.59 14.29
C GLN A 18 -20.36 -4.64 13.99
N ALA A 19 -19.09 -4.23 13.97
CA ALA A 19 -17.99 -5.16 13.81
C ALA A 19 -17.97 -6.12 15.01
N GLN A 20 -18.32 -7.38 14.76
CA GLN A 20 -18.34 -8.46 15.76
C GLN A 20 -17.28 -9.49 15.35
N PRO A 21 -16.77 -10.31 16.28
CA PRO A 21 -15.92 -11.45 15.94
C PRO A 21 -16.56 -12.31 14.84
N GLY A 22 -15.76 -12.70 13.85
CA GLY A 22 -16.22 -13.44 12.67
C GLY A 22 -16.69 -12.57 11.50
N THR A 23 -16.70 -11.23 11.63
CA THR A 23 -16.99 -10.33 10.50
C THR A 23 -15.84 -10.38 9.49
N ILE A 24 -16.18 -10.45 8.20
CA ILE A 24 -15.25 -10.29 7.09
C ILE A 24 -15.53 -8.93 6.44
N SER A 25 -14.48 -8.16 6.22
CA SER A 25 -14.55 -6.87 5.52
C SER A 25 -13.78 -6.95 4.21
N LEU A 26 -14.42 -6.53 3.12
CA LEU A 26 -13.76 -6.26 1.85
C LEU A 26 -13.38 -4.78 1.80
N ASN A 27 -12.10 -4.51 1.59
CA ASN A 27 -11.54 -3.16 1.61
C ASN A 27 -11.13 -2.75 0.21
N LEU A 28 -11.52 -1.54 -0.21
CA LEU A 28 -11.03 -0.87 -1.40
C LEU A 28 -10.33 0.40 -0.97
N ASP A 29 -9.11 0.61 -1.42
CA ASP A 29 -8.31 1.74 -0.97
C ASP A 29 -7.72 2.55 -2.12
N ALA A 30 -7.56 3.83 -1.83
CA ALA A 30 -6.92 4.79 -2.69
C ALA A 30 -6.20 5.83 -1.84
N GLY A 31 -4.99 6.22 -2.25
CA GLY A 31 -4.17 7.10 -1.46
C GLY A 31 -3.04 7.75 -2.25
N TYR A 32 -2.21 8.46 -1.53
CA TYR A 32 -1.06 9.15 -2.07
C TYR A 32 0.19 8.77 -1.29
N THR A 33 1.23 8.39 -2.02
CA THR A 33 2.56 8.08 -1.50
C THR A 33 3.48 9.24 -1.83
N PHE A 34 4.21 9.75 -0.85
CA PHE A 34 5.21 10.80 -1.07
C PHE A 34 6.45 10.22 -1.74
N HIS A 35 7.27 11.10 -2.30
CA HIS A 35 8.54 10.73 -2.91
C HIS A 35 9.52 10.16 -1.87
N ASP A 36 10.44 9.33 -2.33
CA ASP A 36 11.55 8.79 -1.55
C ASP A 36 12.80 8.72 -2.41
N GLU A 37 13.95 8.99 -1.82
CA GLU A 37 15.24 8.91 -2.48
C GLU A 37 15.98 7.67 -1.99
N VAL A 38 16.48 6.89 -2.93
CA VAL A 38 17.26 5.69 -2.65
C VAL A 38 18.68 5.91 -3.14
N ASP A 39 19.60 6.05 -2.18
CA ASP A 39 21.02 6.26 -2.44
C ASP A 39 21.74 4.95 -2.74
N PHE A 40 22.68 5.02 -3.70
CA PHE A 40 23.65 4.00 -4.05
C PHE A 40 25.05 4.62 -4.02
N ASP A 41 26.10 3.82 -3.96
CA ASP A 41 27.49 4.30 -3.89
C ASP A 41 27.87 5.28 -5.00
N ALA A 42 27.41 5.07 -6.23
CA ALA A 42 27.78 5.86 -7.42
C ALA A 42 26.61 6.63 -8.04
N ALA A 43 25.39 6.43 -7.57
CA ALA A 43 24.16 7.00 -8.14
C ALA A 43 23.07 7.10 -7.07
N TYR A 44 21.98 7.81 -7.36
CA TYR A 44 20.76 7.76 -6.56
C TYR A 44 19.54 7.70 -7.49
N THR A 45 18.44 7.15 -6.99
CA THR A 45 17.16 7.18 -7.69
C THR A 45 16.12 7.88 -6.84
N ASP A 46 15.36 8.78 -7.47
CA ASP A 46 14.23 9.45 -6.86
C ASP A 46 12.95 8.68 -7.24
N VAL A 47 12.36 7.97 -6.27
CA VAL A 47 11.07 7.33 -6.45
C VAL A 47 9.99 8.38 -6.32
N GLN A 48 9.45 8.80 -7.45
CA GLN A 48 8.53 9.94 -7.49
C GLN A 48 7.23 9.63 -6.75
N ALA A 49 6.70 10.69 -6.13
CA ALA A 49 5.40 10.63 -5.48
C ALA A 49 4.30 10.23 -6.47
N ALA A 50 3.39 9.36 -6.06
CA ALA A 50 2.36 8.85 -6.94
C ALA A 50 1.08 8.46 -6.20
N PHE A 51 0.02 8.28 -6.98
CA PHE A 51 -1.24 7.74 -6.51
C PHE A 51 -1.11 6.23 -6.29
N ARG A 52 -1.56 5.76 -5.12
CA ARG A 52 -1.62 4.36 -4.76
C ARG A 52 -3.07 3.90 -4.74
N TYR A 53 -3.33 2.70 -5.22
CA TYR A 53 -4.64 2.07 -5.20
C TYR A 53 -4.52 0.58 -4.93
N GLY A 54 -5.59 0.00 -4.41
CA GLY A 54 -5.58 -1.40 -4.08
C GLY A 54 -6.83 -1.86 -3.36
N GLY A 55 -6.65 -2.91 -2.57
CA GLY A 55 -7.71 -3.46 -1.76
C GLY A 55 -7.23 -4.63 -0.92
N GLY A 56 -8.16 -5.20 -0.18
CA GLY A 56 -7.82 -6.31 0.70
C GLY A 56 -9.03 -6.93 1.38
N ILE A 57 -8.73 -7.97 2.13
CA ILE A 57 -9.70 -8.65 2.97
C ILE A 57 -9.24 -8.52 4.41
N GLU A 58 -10.17 -8.21 5.31
CA GLU A 58 -9.94 -8.11 6.74
C GLU A 58 -10.91 -9.03 7.48
N TYR A 59 -10.36 -9.87 8.34
CA TYR A 59 -11.12 -10.75 9.20
C TYR A 59 -11.00 -10.30 10.65
N PHE A 60 -12.11 -9.99 11.29
CA PHE A 60 -12.16 -9.62 12.69
C PHE A 60 -12.14 -10.87 13.56
N ALA A 61 -10.96 -11.20 14.07
CA ALA A 61 -10.75 -12.35 14.94
C ALA A 61 -11.30 -12.12 16.36
N ASP A 62 -11.32 -10.86 16.79
CA ASP A 62 -11.84 -10.40 18.06
C ASP A 62 -12.52 -9.04 17.87
N PHE A 63 -13.17 -8.53 18.90
CA PHE A 63 -13.84 -7.21 18.88
C PHE A 63 -12.88 -6.08 18.53
N ASN A 64 -11.62 -6.16 18.95
CA ASN A 64 -10.62 -5.12 18.76
C ASN A 64 -9.41 -5.55 17.93
N LYS A 65 -9.43 -6.75 17.32
CA LYS A 65 -8.29 -7.28 16.54
C LYS A 65 -8.77 -7.85 15.23
N SER A 66 -8.03 -7.55 14.18
CA SER A 66 -8.27 -8.13 12.86
C SER A 66 -6.97 -8.61 12.21
N ILE A 67 -7.12 -9.56 11.30
CA ILE A 67 -6.08 -10.03 10.39
C ILE A 67 -6.43 -9.48 9.00
N THR A 68 -5.43 -8.98 8.29
CA THR A 68 -5.62 -8.34 6.97
C THR A 68 -4.72 -8.97 5.94
N LEU A 69 -5.25 -9.21 4.74
CA LEU A 69 -4.48 -9.47 3.54
C LEU A 69 -4.73 -8.30 2.58
N LYS A 70 -3.66 -7.60 2.20
CA LYS A 70 -3.74 -6.38 1.37
C LYS A 70 -2.91 -6.53 0.10
N TYR A 71 -3.40 -5.94 -0.97
CA TYR A 71 -2.67 -5.68 -2.19
C TYR A 71 -2.75 -4.21 -2.54
N HIS A 72 -1.61 -3.59 -2.81
CA HIS A 72 -1.50 -2.20 -3.25
C HIS A 72 -0.60 -2.09 -4.46
N ARG A 73 -0.94 -1.19 -5.36
CA ARG A 73 -0.15 -0.83 -6.52
C ARG A 73 0.03 0.68 -6.61
N MET A 74 1.23 1.07 -6.97
CA MET A 74 1.60 2.44 -7.31
C MET A 74 2.36 2.42 -8.63
N ASP A 75 1.89 3.17 -9.62
CA ASP A 75 2.60 3.41 -10.86
C ASP A 75 3.35 4.75 -10.71
N THR A 76 4.67 4.72 -10.86
CA THR A 76 5.55 5.87 -10.60
C THR A 76 6.75 5.89 -11.55
N TYR A 77 7.64 6.84 -11.34
CA TYR A 77 8.88 6.97 -12.10
C TYR A 77 10.08 6.77 -11.17
N PHE A 78 11.15 6.22 -11.73
CA PHE A 78 12.44 5.94 -11.08
C PHE A 78 13.57 6.60 -11.87
N PRO A 79 13.63 7.95 -11.95
CA PRO A 79 14.76 8.62 -12.57
C PRO A 79 16.04 8.30 -11.79
N LEU A 80 17.07 7.91 -12.51
CA LEU A 80 18.39 7.56 -11.97
C LEU A 80 19.36 8.70 -12.25
N TYR A 81 20.04 9.16 -11.22
CA TYR A 81 21.01 10.25 -11.30
C TYR A 81 22.39 9.80 -10.85
N THR A 82 23.42 10.40 -11.45
CA THR A 82 24.77 10.33 -10.90
C THR A 82 24.86 11.17 -9.63
N GLN A 83 25.89 10.97 -8.79
CA GLN A 83 26.15 11.84 -7.64
C GLN A 83 26.38 13.32 -8.03
N ALA A 84 26.70 13.61 -9.28
CA ALA A 84 26.81 14.95 -9.84
C ALA A 84 25.45 15.53 -10.34
N GLY A 85 24.35 14.79 -10.20
CA GLY A 85 23.02 15.22 -10.61
C GLY A 85 22.69 15.06 -12.10
N LEU A 86 23.50 14.33 -12.87
CA LEU A 86 23.22 14.03 -14.28
C LEU A 86 22.26 12.85 -14.37
N GLN A 87 21.12 13.01 -15.02
CA GLN A 87 20.17 11.92 -15.26
C GLN A 87 20.75 10.89 -16.23
N LEU A 88 20.67 9.61 -15.85
CA LEU A 88 21.25 8.48 -16.58
C LEU A 88 20.25 7.73 -17.45
N ASN A 89 18.96 7.81 -17.13
CA ASN A 89 17.88 7.16 -17.88
C ASN A 89 16.90 8.18 -18.47
N THR A 90 16.22 7.81 -19.54
CA THR A 90 15.17 8.64 -20.13
C THR A 90 13.86 8.52 -19.33
N ASP A 91 12.91 9.44 -19.56
CA ASP A 91 11.61 9.40 -18.88
C ASP A 91 10.85 8.09 -19.16
N ASP A 92 10.94 7.55 -20.38
CA ASP A 92 10.29 6.30 -20.75
C ASP A 92 10.92 5.09 -20.04
N GLU A 93 12.24 5.09 -19.86
CA GLU A 93 12.99 4.05 -19.15
C GLU A 93 12.82 4.12 -17.64
N SER A 94 12.43 5.28 -17.11
CA SER A 94 12.18 5.50 -15.69
C SER A 94 10.79 5.02 -15.23
N LYS A 95 9.87 4.75 -16.14
CA LYS A 95 8.52 4.26 -15.82
C LYS A 95 8.59 2.92 -15.10
N GLY A 96 7.85 2.82 -14.00
CA GLY A 96 7.79 1.59 -13.24
C GLY A 96 6.59 1.50 -12.32
N SER A 97 6.54 0.42 -11.59
CA SER A 97 5.48 0.18 -10.61
C SER A 97 6.03 -0.47 -9.35
N VAL A 98 5.40 -0.16 -8.23
CA VAL A 98 5.63 -0.84 -6.95
C VAL A 98 4.35 -1.51 -6.53
N ASN A 99 4.44 -2.80 -6.24
CA ASN A 99 3.32 -3.60 -5.79
C ASN A 99 3.65 -4.19 -4.42
N TYR A 100 2.67 -4.20 -3.52
CA TYR A 100 2.80 -4.80 -2.20
C TYR A 100 1.72 -5.85 -2.00
N ILE A 101 2.12 -7.01 -1.49
CA ILE A 101 1.23 -8.06 -1.00
C ILE A 101 1.60 -8.28 0.46
N LEU A 102 0.72 -7.87 1.38
CA LEU A 102 1.01 -7.82 2.81
C LEU A 102 -0.04 -8.58 3.61
N LEU A 103 0.42 -9.48 4.47
CA LEU A 103 -0.37 -10.11 5.52
C LEU A 103 -0.06 -9.42 6.84
N GLY A 104 -1.07 -9.00 7.58
CA GLY A 104 -0.86 -8.25 8.80
C GLY A 104 -2.03 -8.31 9.77
N GLY A 105 -2.00 -7.44 10.76
CA GLY A 105 -3.07 -7.29 11.74
C GLY A 105 -3.28 -5.84 12.13
N ASN A 106 -4.49 -5.55 12.58
CA ASN A 106 -4.85 -4.27 13.20
C ASN A 106 -5.32 -4.50 14.63
N THR A 107 -5.03 -3.54 15.48
CA THR A 107 -5.62 -3.42 16.82
C THR A 107 -6.38 -2.11 16.88
N PHE A 108 -7.66 -2.20 17.24
CA PHE A 108 -8.56 -1.06 17.40
C PHE A 108 -8.60 -0.64 18.86
N PHE A 109 -8.61 0.67 19.11
CA PHE A 109 -8.55 1.27 20.43
C PHE A 109 -9.84 1.99 20.78
N GLY A 110 -10.10 2.11 22.09
CA GLY A 110 -11.27 2.81 22.61
C GLY A 110 -12.54 1.98 22.64
N ASP A 111 -13.67 2.68 22.74
CA ASP A 111 -14.99 2.05 22.87
C ASP A 111 -15.40 1.41 21.53
N MET A 112 -15.88 0.17 21.61
CA MET A 112 -16.34 -0.60 20.48
C MET A 112 -17.55 0.00 19.78
N ASP A 113 -18.39 0.72 20.52
CA ASP A 113 -19.58 1.36 20.00
C ASP A 113 -19.33 2.78 19.48
N ALA A 114 -18.10 3.28 19.67
CA ALA A 114 -17.73 4.59 19.17
C ALA A 114 -17.86 4.66 17.63
N LYS A 115 -18.42 5.76 17.14
CA LYS A 115 -18.56 6.04 15.71
C LYS A 115 -17.21 6.16 15.02
N ALA A 116 -16.21 6.69 15.70
CA ALA A 116 -14.83 6.81 15.23
C ALA A 116 -13.93 5.98 16.14
N GLN A 117 -13.22 5.01 15.56
CA GLN A 117 -12.42 4.05 16.29
C GLN A 117 -10.98 4.11 15.79
N PRO A 118 -10.04 4.67 16.57
CA PRO A 118 -8.62 4.66 16.22
C PRO A 118 -8.09 3.24 16.13
N TYR A 119 -7.11 3.01 15.28
CA TYR A 119 -6.42 1.74 15.17
C TYR A 119 -4.96 1.91 14.77
N GLY A 120 -4.17 0.91 15.10
CA GLY A 120 -2.81 0.73 14.62
C GLY A 120 -2.62 -0.67 14.07
N GLY A 121 -1.70 -0.83 13.14
CA GLY A 121 -1.44 -2.13 12.55
C GLY A 121 -0.05 -2.26 11.97
N LEU A 122 0.34 -3.52 11.76
CA LEU A 122 1.59 -3.93 11.13
C LEU A 122 1.30 -5.00 10.08
N GLY A 123 2.10 -5.05 9.04
CA GLY A 123 2.04 -6.08 8.03
C GLY A 123 3.43 -6.48 7.53
N LEU A 124 3.53 -7.71 7.07
CA LEU A 124 4.73 -8.31 6.49
C LEU A 124 4.36 -9.00 5.18
N GLY A 125 5.26 -9.01 4.21
CA GLY A 125 4.98 -9.65 2.94
C GLY A 125 6.04 -9.43 1.89
N ILE A 126 5.59 -9.23 0.67
CA ILE A 126 6.44 -9.11 -0.51
C ILE A 126 6.14 -7.77 -1.20
N GLY A 127 7.21 -7.05 -1.52
CA GLY A 127 7.22 -5.92 -2.43
C GLY A 127 7.76 -6.35 -3.79
N VAL A 128 7.08 -5.96 -4.86
CA VAL A 128 7.47 -6.25 -6.24
C VAL A 128 7.67 -4.93 -6.96
N ILE A 129 8.92 -4.65 -7.32
CA ILE A 129 9.29 -3.45 -8.08
C ILE A 129 9.51 -3.87 -9.53
N GLY A 130 8.79 -3.23 -10.43
CA GLY A 130 8.95 -3.41 -11.87
C GLY A 130 9.41 -2.12 -12.53
N VAL A 131 10.53 -2.14 -13.23
CA VAL A 131 11.06 -1.00 -14.01
C VAL A 131 11.55 -1.55 -15.33
N ASN A 132 11.12 -0.96 -16.45
CA ASN A 132 11.62 -1.26 -17.79
C ASN A 132 11.74 -2.78 -18.10
N GLU A 133 10.62 -3.53 -18.03
CA GLU A 133 10.52 -4.99 -18.27
C GLU A 133 11.23 -5.87 -17.22
N LYS A 134 11.95 -5.30 -16.27
CA LYS A 134 12.58 -6.04 -15.17
C LYS A 134 11.71 -6.00 -13.93
N THR A 135 11.65 -7.11 -13.24
CA THR A 135 10.86 -7.24 -12.02
C THR A 135 11.71 -7.86 -10.92
N VAL A 136 11.69 -7.24 -9.76
CA VAL A 136 12.40 -7.72 -8.56
C VAL A 136 11.40 -7.85 -7.42
N SER A 137 11.42 -9.01 -6.76
CA SER A 137 10.57 -9.27 -5.59
C SER A 137 11.44 -9.34 -4.33
N LYS A 138 11.08 -8.60 -3.30
CA LYS A 138 11.83 -8.51 -2.05
C LYS A 138 10.88 -8.53 -0.85
N PHE A 139 11.45 -8.74 0.34
CA PHE A 139 10.70 -8.63 1.58
C PHE A 139 10.19 -7.20 1.79
N ALA A 140 8.95 -7.10 2.23
CA ALA A 140 8.30 -5.82 2.52
C ALA A 140 7.58 -5.87 3.86
N TRP A 141 7.43 -4.71 4.47
CA TRP A 141 6.61 -4.52 5.66
C TRP A 141 5.90 -3.18 5.64
N ASP A 142 4.84 -3.06 6.41
CA ASP A 142 4.17 -1.79 6.66
C ASP A 142 3.87 -1.59 8.16
N ALA A 143 3.85 -0.33 8.57
CA ALA A 143 3.28 0.13 9.82
C ALA A 143 2.22 1.19 9.50
N ARG A 144 1.10 1.15 10.21
CA ARG A 144 -0.04 2.02 9.91
C ARG A 144 -0.76 2.49 11.16
N LEU A 145 -1.25 3.72 11.09
CA LEU A 145 -2.11 4.33 12.08
C LEU A 145 -3.31 4.96 11.39
N GLY A 146 -4.49 4.78 11.95
CA GLY A 146 -5.67 5.29 11.30
C GLY A 146 -6.88 5.40 12.21
N VAL A 147 -7.99 5.78 11.61
CA VAL A 147 -9.30 5.82 12.27
C VAL A 147 -10.33 5.15 11.37
N LYS A 148 -11.10 4.21 11.93
CA LYS A 148 -12.28 3.61 11.28
C LYS A 148 -13.50 4.39 11.70
N ILE A 149 -14.20 4.96 10.72
CA ILE A 149 -15.46 5.69 10.90
C ILE A 149 -16.59 4.76 10.51
N LYS A 150 -17.37 4.33 11.49
CA LYS A 150 -18.53 3.46 11.30
C LYS A 150 -19.73 4.27 10.82
N THR A 151 -20.42 3.78 9.81
CA THR A 151 -21.71 4.31 9.40
C THR A 151 -22.84 3.44 9.95
N ALA A 152 -24.07 3.86 9.74
CA ALA A 152 -25.24 3.04 10.13
C ALA A 152 -25.53 1.89 9.13
N SER A 153 -24.58 1.58 8.24
CA SER A 153 -24.72 0.59 7.19
C SER A 153 -23.56 -0.41 7.20
N VAL A 154 -23.58 -1.37 6.27
CA VAL A 154 -22.49 -2.31 6.01
C VAL A 154 -21.19 -1.63 5.52
N VAL A 155 -21.27 -0.35 5.18
CA VAL A 155 -20.13 0.43 4.68
C VAL A 155 -19.51 1.20 5.84
N SER A 156 -18.20 1.15 5.96
CA SER A 156 -17.41 2.00 6.85
C SER A 156 -16.24 2.62 6.10
N LEU A 157 -15.69 3.70 6.63
CA LEU A 157 -14.55 4.41 6.06
C LEU A 157 -13.37 4.31 7.02
N LYS A 158 -12.17 4.04 6.48
CA LYS A 158 -10.93 4.21 7.22
C LYS A 158 -10.10 5.33 6.58
N LEU A 159 -9.48 6.13 7.42
CA LEU A 159 -8.42 7.07 7.04
C LEU A 159 -7.13 6.59 7.71
N GLU A 160 -6.10 6.38 6.94
CA GLU A 160 -4.86 5.72 7.38
C GLU A 160 -3.65 6.53 6.92
N ALA A 161 -2.71 6.79 7.84
CA ALA A 161 -1.34 7.13 7.53
C ALA A 161 -0.51 5.85 7.61
N TYR A 162 0.39 5.65 6.68
CA TYR A 162 1.23 4.46 6.63
C TYR A 162 2.68 4.80 6.37
N LEU A 163 3.55 3.96 6.89
CA LEU A 163 4.96 3.86 6.55
C LEU A 163 5.19 2.43 6.07
N GLN A 164 5.69 2.26 4.86
CA GLN A 164 6.00 0.96 4.30
C GLN A 164 7.41 0.93 3.74
N SER A 165 7.99 -0.26 3.67
CA SER A 165 9.37 -0.40 3.20
C SER A 165 9.55 -1.70 2.44
N ILE A 166 10.38 -1.66 1.41
CA ILE A 166 10.93 -2.82 0.74
C ILE A 166 12.41 -2.89 1.09
N ILE A 167 12.79 -3.94 1.82
CA ILE A 167 14.18 -4.19 2.18
C ILE A 167 14.82 -4.95 1.04
N SER A 168 15.73 -4.30 0.34
CA SER A 168 16.47 -4.90 -0.75
C SER A 168 17.91 -5.14 -0.34
N THR A 169 18.29 -6.42 -0.25
CA THR A 169 19.69 -6.81 -0.30
C THR A 169 20.08 -6.89 -1.77
N PHE A 170 20.70 -5.86 -2.31
CA PHE A 170 21.22 -5.89 -3.67
C PHE A 170 22.58 -6.58 -3.68
N GLY A 171 22.56 -7.90 -3.81
CA GLY A 171 23.74 -8.64 -4.25
C GLY A 171 23.61 -8.88 -5.75
N SER A 172 24.50 -8.33 -6.55
CA SER A 172 24.74 -8.62 -7.98
C SER A 172 23.57 -8.44 -8.98
N ASP A 173 22.42 -7.96 -8.59
CA ASP A 173 21.33 -7.70 -9.53
C ASP A 173 21.53 -6.35 -10.21
N VAL A 174 21.69 -6.39 -11.50
CA VAL A 174 22.03 -5.26 -12.36
C VAL A 174 20.83 -4.34 -12.50
N TRP A 175 20.91 -3.13 -12.00
CA TRP A 175 20.06 -2.03 -12.44
C TRP A 175 20.57 -1.53 -13.78
N VAL A 176 19.79 -1.67 -14.83
CA VAL A 176 20.19 -1.24 -16.16
C VAL A 176 19.74 0.17 -16.40
N SER A 177 20.70 1.04 -16.66
CA SER A 177 20.44 2.28 -17.37
C SER A 177 20.25 1.99 -18.86
N GLY A 178 19.33 2.68 -19.51
CA GLY A 178 19.25 2.70 -20.97
C GLY A 178 20.51 3.33 -21.55
N GLY A 179 21.38 2.54 -22.08
CA GLY A 179 22.67 3.01 -22.60
C GLY A 179 23.78 1.98 -22.49
N GLY A 180 23.48 0.79 -21.97
CA GLY A 180 24.40 -0.34 -21.95
C GLY A 180 25.48 -0.30 -20.86
N VAL A 181 25.40 0.61 -19.91
CA VAL A 181 26.24 0.62 -18.72
C VAL A 181 25.50 -0.08 -17.58
N ALA A 182 25.91 -1.30 -17.25
CA ALA A 182 25.42 -2.01 -16.10
C ALA A 182 26.17 -1.54 -14.86
N TYR A 183 25.48 -0.90 -13.94
CA TYR A 183 26.02 -0.67 -12.60
C TYR A 183 25.62 -1.87 -11.73
N ALA A 184 26.59 -2.69 -11.35
CA ALA A 184 26.44 -3.64 -10.28
C ALA A 184 26.52 -2.84 -8.96
N VAL A 185 25.43 -2.77 -8.24
CA VAL A 185 25.40 -2.11 -6.93
C VAL A 185 25.37 -3.20 -5.87
N PRO A 186 26.47 -3.47 -5.17
CA PRO A 186 26.50 -4.42 -4.07
C PRO A 186 26.16 -3.71 -2.76
N ASP A 187 24.93 -3.19 -2.61
CA ASP A 187 24.57 -2.54 -1.35
C ASP A 187 23.12 -2.77 -0.92
N TYR A 188 22.90 -2.59 0.39
CA TYR A 188 21.61 -2.65 1.02
C TYR A 188 20.87 -1.32 0.77
N ALA A 189 20.06 -1.27 -0.26
CA ALA A 189 19.18 -0.12 -0.45
C ALA A 189 17.79 -0.44 0.10
N THR A 190 17.23 0.46 0.87
CA THR A 190 15.90 0.32 1.45
C THR A 190 15.02 1.42 0.91
N LEU A 191 13.94 1.03 0.24
CA LEU A 191 12.90 1.96 -0.19
C LEU A 191 11.97 2.21 1.00
N TRP A 192 11.84 3.46 1.41
CA TRP A 192 10.92 3.91 2.43
C TRP A 192 9.80 4.74 1.81
N GLN A 193 8.57 4.39 2.09
CA GLN A 193 7.43 5.10 1.53
C GLN A 193 6.46 5.50 2.64
N PHE A 194 6.22 6.78 2.74
CA PHE A 194 5.21 7.36 3.61
C PHE A 194 4.04 7.87 2.79
N GLY A 195 2.81 7.77 3.32
CA GLY A 195 1.64 8.28 2.63
C GLY A 195 0.37 8.24 3.45
N PHE A 196 -0.70 8.65 2.80
CA PHE A 196 -2.06 8.61 3.35
C PHE A 196 -2.99 7.86 2.40
N THR A 197 -3.97 7.16 2.98
CA THR A 197 -4.96 6.42 2.20
C THR A 197 -6.35 6.52 2.82
N GLY A 198 -7.37 6.60 1.96
CA GLY A 198 -8.76 6.40 2.29
C GLY A 198 -9.18 4.99 1.90
N ILE A 199 -9.90 4.30 2.77
CA ILE A 199 -10.30 2.91 2.57
C ILE A 199 -11.82 2.80 2.76
N LEU A 200 -12.52 2.35 1.73
CA LEU A 200 -13.91 1.94 1.82
C LEU A 200 -13.96 0.48 2.26
N CYS A 201 -14.63 0.22 3.37
CA CYS A 201 -14.78 -1.11 3.94
C CYS A 201 -16.23 -1.57 3.81
N PHE A 202 -16.42 -2.77 3.29
CA PHE A 202 -17.72 -3.44 3.20
C PHE A 202 -17.71 -4.59 4.21
N ASP A 203 -18.38 -4.36 5.34
CA ASP A 203 -18.39 -5.28 6.49
C ASP A 203 -19.51 -6.31 6.34
N PHE A 204 -19.16 -7.59 6.10
CA PHE A 204 -20.09 -8.70 5.96
C PHE A 204 -20.10 -9.53 7.23
N LYS A 205 -21.27 -9.62 7.85
CA LYS A 205 -21.50 -10.44 9.03
C LYS A 205 -21.75 -11.89 8.59
N ARG A 206 -21.21 -12.83 9.31
CA ARG A 206 -21.52 -14.25 9.19
C ARG A 206 -22.72 -14.59 10.06
#